data_792400aa0884f6b1a1f7fa75b1ca963e
#
_entry.id   792400aa0884f6b1a1f7fa75b1ca963e
#
_cell.length_a   1.000
_cell.length_b   1.000
_cell.length_c   1.000
_cell.angle_alpha   90.00
_cell.angle_beta   90.00
_cell.angle_gamma   90.00
#
_symmetry.space_group_name_H-M   'P 1'
#
loop_
_entity.id
_entity.type
_entity.pdbx_description
1 polymer ?
#
loop_
_entity_poly.entity_id
_entity_poly.type
_entity_poly.pdbx_seq_one_letter_code
_entity_poly.pdbx_strand_id
1 'polypeptide(L)'
;YSVGFLLENGFTMDNGAAGEDGKAFSKQATLSLSGNFGELAFGRMGGLASYEGSYSIWDASPLGTDYLQGGLGNTFVTGQINNNSIVYVSPEFGGLKIHAQYSNGVEEDTQKWSRNSHYYGLGATYEIGNLSLAGIVERFDNKGAENKDKDKATIVYSLSAAYDFEVAKAFFGYQYASRFHGFDQLEDVTVAGKGMNQNAFTLGAEVPAAGGTFKVAANYGFGKVKSADGVVVGDEKLSNDKFNRFTVGAAYEYPLSKRTFVYGWGAYATAGKMLKEKAVEEDFKSWSLGLGLHHAF
;
A
#
# COMPACT_ATOMS: atom_id res chain seq x y z
N TYR A 1 -6.93 -12.46 28.78
CA TYR A 1 -7.55 -12.17 27.48
C TYR A 1 -8.00 -10.73 27.46
N SER A 2 -7.80 -10.04 26.34
CA SER A 2 -8.29 -8.69 26.10
C SER A 2 -9.13 -8.66 24.84
N VAL A 3 -10.20 -7.87 24.86
CA VAL A 3 -11.02 -7.60 23.67
C VAL A 3 -10.82 -6.13 23.32
N GLY A 4 -10.54 -5.86 22.05
CA GLY A 4 -10.36 -4.53 21.50
C GLY A 4 -11.28 -4.29 20.31
N PHE A 5 -11.49 -3.03 19.99
CA PHE A 5 -12.10 -2.63 18.74
C PHE A 5 -11.44 -1.36 18.21
N LEU A 6 -11.42 -1.20 16.90
CA LEU A 6 -10.96 0.01 16.23
C LEU A 6 -11.97 0.40 15.15
N LEU A 7 -12.41 1.65 15.21
CA LEU A 7 -13.32 2.25 14.24
C LEU A 7 -12.66 3.52 13.70
N GLU A 8 -12.39 3.55 12.40
CA GLU A 8 -11.70 4.65 11.74
C GLU A 8 -12.50 5.14 10.54
N ASN A 9 -12.77 6.43 10.51
CA ASN A 9 -13.48 7.10 9.43
C ASN A 9 -12.61 8.18 8.79
N GLY A 10 -12.69 8.30 7.47
CA GLY A 10 -12.18 9.43 6.72
C GLY A 10 -13.31 10.39 6.34
N PHE A 11 -13.02 11.67 6.24
CA PHE A 11 -13.93 12.68 5.69
C PHE A 11 -13.14 13.74 4.92
N THR A 12 -13.78 14.37 3.97
CA THR A 12 -13.17 15.47 3.21
C THR A 12 -13.33 16.79 3.95
N MET A 13 -12.22 17.51 4.11
CA MET A 13 -12.18 18.75 4.91
C MET A 13 -12.91 19.93 4.24
N ASP A 14 -13.03 19.92 2.92
CA ASP A 14 -13.63 21.00 2.14
C ASP A 14 -15.16 21.04 2.21
N ASN A 15 -15.80 19.89 2.33
CA ASN A 15 -17.27 19.78 2.29
C ASN A 15 -17.85 18.87 3.39
N GLY A 16 -17.01 18.22 4.19
CA GLY A 16 -17.45 17.33 5.25
C GLY A 16 -18.09 16.01 4.78
N ALA A 17 -17.92 15.66 3.51
CA ALA A 17 -18.47 14.41 3.02
C ALA A 17 -17.84 13.23 3.76
N ALA A 18 -18.69 12.29 4.20
CA ALA A 18 -18.23 11.06 4.84
C ALA A 18 -17.43 10.21 3.84
N GLY A 19 -16.43 9.51 4.36
CA GLY A 19 -15.41 8.76 3.66
C GLY A 19 -15.81 7.95 2.43
N GLU A 20 -14.88 7.25 1.88
CA GLU A 20 -15.03 6.48 0.64
C GLU A 20 -16.25 5.57 0.68
N ASP A 21 -17.02 5.50 -0.41
CA ASP A 21 -18.16 4.61 -0.63
C ASP A 21 -19.35 4.81 0.31
N GLY A 22 -19.47 5.95 0.98
CA GLY A 22 -20.57 6.20 1.92
C GLY A 22 -20.57 5.31 3.17
N LYS A 23 -19.46 4.64 3.48
CA LYS A 23 -19.29 3.81 4.66
C LYS A 23 -18.94 4.66 5.88
N ALA A 24 -19.63 4.45 7.00
CA ALA A 24 -19.41 5.19 8.25
C ALA A 24 -17.99 4.97 8.82
N PHE A 25 -17.38 3.81 8.58
CA PHE A 25 -16.02 3.48 8.98
C PHE A 25 -15.26 2.93 7.77
N SER A 26 -14.94 3.84 6.84
CA SER A 26 -14.38 3.47 5.53
C SER A 26 -12.95 2.94 5.62
N LYS A 27 -12.17 3.37 6.60
CA LYS A 27 -10.77 2.97 6.75
C LYS A 27 -10.62 1.66 7.51
N GLN A 28 -11.13 1.58 8.74
CA GLN A 28 -11.08 0.36 9.54
C GLN A 28 -12.33 0.19 10.41
N ALA A 29 -12.76 -1.06 10.55
CA ALA A 29 -13.80 -1.46 11.48
C ALA A 29 -13.46 -2.88 11.96
N THR A 30 -12.76 -3.00 13.08
CA THR A 30 -12.24 -4.28 13.58
C THR A 30 -12.64 -4.55 15.01
N LEU A 31 -12.82 -5.84 15.30
CA LEU A 31 -12.92 -6.42 16.64
C LEU A 31 -11.75 -7.38 16.82
N SER A 32 -11.02 -7.27 17.93
CA SER A 32 -9.88 -8.13 18.22
C SER A 32 -10.01 -8.84 19.57
N LEU A 33 -9.41 -10.04 19.63
CA LEU A 33 -9.21 -10.83 20.83
C LEU A 33 -7.73 -11.16 20.95
N SER A 34 -7.10 -10.77 22.05
CA SER A 34 -5.67 -11.02 22.30
C SER A 34 -5.43 -11.74 23.62
N GLY A 35 -4.30 -12.45 23.69
CA GLY A 35 -3.88 -13.22 24.85
C GLY A 35 -2.52 -13.87 24.63
N ASN A 36 -2.19 -14.89 25.42
CA ASN A 36 -0.92 -15.62 25.29
C ASN A 36 -0.77 -16.35 23.93
N PHE A 37 -1.86 -16.54 23.21
CA PHE A 37 -1.87 -17.15 21.87
C PHE A 37 -1.55 -16.14 20.75
N GLY A 38 -1.37 -14.86 21.06
CA GLY A 38 -1.26 -13.77 20.12
C GLY A 38 -2.57 -12.99 19.98
N GLU A 39 -2.90 -12.56 18.77
CA GLU A 39 -4.10 -11.79 18.47
C GLU A 39 -4.85 -12.36 17.27
N LEU A 40 -6.18 -12.37 17.38
CA LEU A 40 -7.12 -12.61 16.27
C LEU A 40 -7.98 -11.36 16.12
N ALA A 41 -8.06 -10.81 14.91
CA ALA A 41 -8.96 -9.73 14.61
C ALA A 41 -9.85 -10.03 13.40
N PHE A 42 -11.03 -9.44 13.40
CA PHE A 42 -12.09 -9.66 12.42
C PHE A 42 -12.62 -8.30 11.95
N GLY A 43 -12.98 -8.18 10.69
CA GLY A 43 -13.67 -7.01 10.17
C GLY A 43 -13.07 -6.44 8.89
N ARG A 44 -13.15 -5.11 8.76
CA ARG A 44 -12.59 -4.35 7.64
C ARG A 44 -11.21 -3.81 8.03
N MET A 45 -10.19 -4.13 7.23
CA MET A 45 -8.81 -3.75 7.51
C MET A 45 -7.93 -3.79 6.25
N GLY A 46 -6.81 -3.08 6.27
CA GLY A 46 -5.80 -3.16 5.20
C GLY A 46 -5.15 -4.53 5.09
N GLY A 47 -4.59 -4.85 3.91
CA GLY A 47 -3.75 -6.02 3.70
C GLY A 47 -2.40 -5.91 4.43
N LEU A 48 -1.63 -7.00 4.49
CA LEU A 48 -0.36 -7.03 5.23
C LEU A 48 0.72 -6.11 4.64
N ALA A 49 0.73 -5.88 3.33
CA ALA A 49 1.61 -4.89 2.68
C ALA A 49 0.85 -3.60 2.30
N SER A 50 -0.34 -3.39 2.81
CA SER A 50 -1.02 -2.10 2.70
C SER A 50 -0.27 -1.07 3.53
N TYR A 51 -0.18 0.17 3.07
CA TYR A 51 0.28 1.27 3.92
C TYR A 51 -0.81 1.74 4.90
N GLU A 52 -2.02 1.24 4.75
CA GLU A 52 -3.17 1.59 5.58
C GLU A 52 -3.54 0.44 6.50
N GLY A 53 -3.88 0.79 7.73
CA GLY A 53 -4.42 -0.14 8.71
C GLY A 53 -3.42 -0.68 9.72
N SER A 54 -3.97 -1.04 10.87
CA SER A 54 -3.23 -1.45 12.07
C SER A 54 -2.49 -2.79 11.94
N TYR A 55 -2.82 -3.58 10.91
CA TYR A 55 -2.23 -4.90 10.68
C TYR A 55 -1.24 -4.92 9.52
N SER A 56 -0.98 -3.77 8.89
CA SER A 56 0.11 -3.65 7.92
C SER A 56 1.47 -3.82 8.61
N ILE A 57 2.35 -4.59 7.99
CA ILE A 57 3.71 -4.84 8.49
C ILE A 57 4.78 -4.38 7.52
N TRP A 58 4.41 -3.70 6.44
CA TRP A 58 5.35 -3.15 5.48
C TRP A 58 5.84 -1.77 5.93
N ASP A 59 7.03 -1.73 6.54
CA ASP A 59 7.73 -0.50 6.91
C ASP A 59 8.94 -0.30 5.97
N ALA A 60 8.67 0.11 4.74
CA ALA A 60 9.69 0.25 3.69
C ALA A 60 10.08 1.69 3.38
N SER A 61 9.35 2.68 3.92
CA SER A 61 9.55 4.08 3.59
C SER A 61 9.13 5.00 4.74
N PRO A 62 9.90 6.05 5.03
CA PRO A 62 9.53 7.04 6.05
C PRO A 62 8.39 7.95 5.62
N LEU A 63 8.04 7.98 4.35
CA LEU A 63 7.04 8.88 3.82
C LEU A 63 5.64 8.27 3.80
N GLY A 64 5.51 6.95 3.92
CA GLY A 64 4.22 6.29 3.82
C GLY A 64 3.43 6.68 2.56
N THR A 65 2.19 6.26 2.48
CA THR A 65 1.27 6.70 1.42
C THR A 65 0.73 8.10 1.65
N ASP A 66 0.63 8.53 2.90
CA ASP A 66 0.00 9.81 3.25
C ASP A 66 0.69 11.02 2.61
N TYR A 67 2.02 10.96 2.47
CA TYR A 67 2.80 12.02 1.84
C TYR A 67 3.00 11.84 0.33
N LEU A 68 2.68 10.70 -0.23
CA LEU A 68 2.81 10.40 -1.66
C LEU A 68 1.47 10.26 -2.37
N GLN A 69 0.36 10.44 -1.67
CA GLN A 69 -1.00 10.37 -2.19
C GLN A 69 -1.25 11.58 -3.08
N GLY A 70 -1.20 12.28 -3.62
CA GLY A 70 -1.50 13.46 -4.42
C GLY A 70 -1.13 13.28 -5.88
N GLY A 71 -1.46 12.17 -6.49
CA GLY A 71 -1.17 11.93 -7.91
C GLY A 71 0.22 11.36 -8.20
N LEU A 72 1.00 11.03 -7.16
CA LEU A 72 2.36 10.54 -7.35
C LEU A 72 2.47 9.05 -7.60
N GLY A 73 1.38 8.37 -7.62
CA GLY A 73 1.29 6.98 -7.87
C GLY A 73 2.17 6.14 -6.96
N ASN A 74 1.55 5.37 -6.20
CA ASN A 74 2.26 4.34 -5.51
C ASN A 74 3.05 3.50 -6.52
N THR A 75 4.35 3.46 -6.39
CA THR A 75 5.21 2.65 -7.26
C THR A 75 5.01 1.16 -6.97
N PHE A 76 4.41 0.83 -5.84
CA PHE A 76 4.18 -0.54 -5.39
C PHE A 76 2.74 -0.98 -5.66
N VAL A 77 2.56 -2.29 -5.84
CA VAL A 77 1.25 -2.92 -5.83
C VAL A 77 0.90 -3.21 -4.38
N THR A 78 0.05 -2.39 -3.79
CA THR A 78 -0.36 -2.53 -2.40
C THR A 78 -1.72 -3.21 -2.29
N GLY A 79 -1.94 -3.90 -1.19
CA GLY A 79 -3.23 -4.42 -0.83
C GLY A 79 -4.20 -3.29 -0.53
N GLN A 80 -5.43 -3.43 -0.99
CA GLN A 80 -6.52 -2.54 -0.65
C GLN A 80 -7.03 -2.82 0.77
N ILE A 81 -7.94 -1.98 1.24
CA ILE A 81 -8.71 -2.28 2.45
C ILE A 81 -9.70 -3.39 2.14
N ASN A 82 -9.57 -4.49 2.84
CA ASN A 82 -10.34 -5.71 2.63
C ASN A 82 -11.52 -5.79 3.58
N ASN A 83 -12.73 -6.04 3.07
CA ASN A 83 -13.89 -6.42 3.88
C ASN A 83 -13.78 -7.88 4.34
N ASN A 84 -14.60 -8.27 5.30
CA ASN A 84 -14.75 -9.67 5.73
C ASN A 84 -13.42 -10.37 6.02
N SER A 85 -12.49 -9.65 6.62
CA SER A 85 -11.14 -10.13 6.92
C SER A 85 -11.04 -10.80 8.26
N ILE A 86 -10.13 -11.78 8.34
CA ILE A 86 -9.62 -12.37 9.57
C ILE A 86 -8.09 -12.22 9.49
N VAL A 87 -7.48 -11.69 10.56
CA VAL A 87 -6.03 -11.68 10.72
C VAL A 87 -5.63 -12.35 12.03
N TYR A 88 -4.57 -13.13 11.97
CA TYR A 88 -3.87 -13.68 13.12
C TYR A 88 -2.46 -13.11 13.20
N VAL A 89 -2.08 -12.66 14.40
CA VAL A 89 -0.73 -12.24 14.74
C VAL A 89 -0.23 -13.13 15.87
N SER A 90 0.89 -13.83 15.65
CA SER A 90 1.46 -14.71 16.67
C SER A 90 1.99 -13.92 17.88
N PRO A 91 2.20 -14.56 19.04
CA PRO A 91 3.11 -14.05 20.05
C PRO A 91 4.49 -13.80 19.46
N GLU A 92 5.28 -12.99 20.14
CA GLU A 92 6.67 -12.74 19.77
C GLU A 92 7.58 -13.91 20.25
N PHE A 93 8.42 -14.36 19.36
CA PHE A 93 9.40 -15.43 19.59
C PHE A 93 10.82 -14.90 19.34
N GLY A 94 11.43 -14.24 20.31
CA GLY A 94 12.78 -13.68 20.18
C GLY A 94 12.89 -12.63 19.07
N GLY A 95 11.92 -11.71 19.00
CA GLY A 95 11.82 -10.66 17.99
C GLY A 95 11.03 -11.07 16.73
N LEU A 96 10.76 -12.36 16.52
CA LEU A 96 9.97 -12.86 15.38
C LEU A 96 8.46 -12.84 15.69
N LYS A 97 7.66 -12.31 14.78
CA LYS A 97 6.19 -12.47 14.75
C LYS A 97 5.75 -12.97 13.38
N ILE A 98 4.73 -13.81 13.37
CA ILE A 98 4.09 -14.33 12.15
C ILE A 98 2.71 -13.69 12.02
N HIS A 99 2.38 -13.29 10.80
CA HIS A 99 1.12 -12.65 10.45
C HIS A 99 0.44 -13.46 9.35
N ALA A 100 -0.83 -13.79 9.52
CA ALA A 100 -1.63 -14.47 8.52
C ALA A 100 -2.98 -13.77 8.38
N GLN A 101 -3.36 -13.42 7.15
CA GLN A 101 -4.61 -12.73 6.87
C GLN A 101 -5.36 -13.41 5.74
N TYR A 102 -6.67 -13.48 5.89
CA TYR A 102 -7.60 -13.94 4.88
C TYR A 102 -8.79 -12.99 4.78
N SER A 103 -9.27 -12.71 3.55
CA SER A 103 -10.54 -12.04 3.34
C SER A 103 -11.44 -12.89 2.43
N ASN A 104 -12.69 -12.99 2.85
CA ASN A 104 -13.76 -13.64 2.09
C ASN A 104 -14.66 -12.57 1.45
N GLY A 105 -14.25 -12.02 0.34
CA GLY A 105 -14.95 -10.93 -0.33
C GLY A 105 -14.37 -9.57 0.03
N VAL A 106 -13.35 -9.21 -0.72
CA VAL A 106 -12.58 -7.97 -0.57
C VAL A 106 -13.46 -6.73 -0.68
N GLU A 107 -14.41 -6.74 -1.62
CA GLU A 107 -15.34 -5.62 -1.85
C GLU A 107 -16.74 -5.94 -1.32
N GLU A 108 -17.36 -6.99 -1.83
CA GLU A 108 -18.71 -7.40 -1.49
C GLU A 108 -18.81 -8.93 -1.30
N ASP A 109 -19.66 -9.35 -0.37
CA ASP A 109 -19.98 -10.75 -0.20
C ASP A 109 -21.12 -11.14 -1.16
N THR A 110 -20.86 -12.13 -2.00
CA THR A 110 -21.87 -12.68 -2.91
C THR A 110 -22.49 -13.95 -2.33
N GLN A 111 -23.66 -14.35 -2.86
CA GLN A 111 -24.34 -15.58 -2.42
C GLN A 111 -23.52 -16.87 -2.63
N LYS A 112 -22.44 -16.80 -3.42
CA LYS A 112 -21.55 -17.93 -3.68
C LYS A 112 -20.13 -17.56 -3.33
N TRP A 113 -19.62 -18.10 -2.24
CA TRP A 113 -18.24 -17.95 -1.79
C TRP A 113 -17.19 -18.07 -2.91
N SER A 114 -17.36 -19.05 -3.83
CA SER A 114 -16.43 -19.27 -4.94
C SER A 114 -16.41 -18.16 -6.02
N ARG A 115 -17.33 -17.20 -5.93
CA ARG A 115 -17.38 -16.03 -6.83
C ARG A 115 -16.81 -14.77 -6.20
N ASN A 116 -16.55 -14.79 -4.90
CA ASN A 116 -15.98 -13.66 -4.19
C ASN A 116 -14.51 -13.45 -4.61
N SER A 117 -14.06 -12.22 -4.60
CA SER A 117 -12.63 -11.90 -4.66
C SER A 117 -12.01 -12.17 -3.31
N HIS A 118 -11.04 -13.08 -3.24
CA HIS A 118 -10.38 -13.45 -2.00
C HIS A 118 -9.01 -12.80 -1.89
N TYR A 119 -8.63 -12.48 -0.67
CA TYR A 119 -7.27 -12.08 -0.33
C TYR A 119 -6.66 -13.09 0.64
N TYR A 120 -5.39 -13.39 0.44
CA TYR A 120 -4.57 -14.22 1.32
C TYR A 120 -3.24 -13.52 1.53
N GLY A 121 -2.87 -13.29 2.79
CA GLY A 121 -1.60 -12.71 3.19
C GLY A 121 -0.88 -13.61 4.20
N LEU A 122 0.41 -13.81 4.02
CA LEU A 122 1.31 -14.42 4.99
C LEU A 122 2.55 -13.57 5.09
N GLY A 123 2.92 -13.21 6.32
CA GLY A 123 4.09 -12.38 6.56
C GLY A 123 4.78 -12.69 7.86
N ALA A 124 5.99 -12.18 7.98
CA ALA A 124 6.78 -12.23 9.20
C ALA A 124 7.49 -10.91 9.41
N THR A 125 7.56 -10.47 10.68
CA THR A 125 8.42 -9.37 11.12
C THR A 125 9.50 -9.91 12.04
N TYR A 126 10.67 -9.30 11.99
CA TYR A 126 11.79 -9.65 12.86
C TYR A 126 12.51 -8.39 13.32
N GLU A 127 12.56 -8.23 14.65
CA GLU A 127 13.21 -7.11 15.33
C GLU A 127 14.45 -7.60 16.07
N ILE A 128 15.62 -7.04 15.76
CA ILE A 128 16.88 -7.37 16.44
C ILE A 128 17.73 -6.11 16.62
N GLY A 129 17.85 -5.64 17.87
CA GLY A 129 18.54 -4.39 18.17
C GLY A 129 17.91 -3.23 17.39
N ASN A 130 18.71 -2.57 16.56
CA ASN A 130 18.29 -1.43 15.75
C ASN A 130 17.77 -1.82 14.36
N LEU A 131 17.68 -3.12 14.05
CA LEU A 131 17.24 -3.62 12.74
C LEU A 131 15.83 -4.16 12.82
N SER A 132 14.95 -3.64 11.94
CA SER A 132 13.61 -4.13 11.69
C SER A 132 13.53 -4.74 10.30
N LEU A 133 12.98 -5.94 10.19
CA LEU A 133 12.77 -6.63 8.91
C LEU A 133 11.32 -7.06 8.77
N ALA A 134 10.79 -7.02 7.55
CA ALA A 134 9.53 -7.69 7.22
C ALA A 134 9.61 -8.39 5.87
N GLY A 135 8.95 -9.55 5.78
CA GLY A 135 8.75 -10.29 4.55
C GLY A 135 7.30 -10.71 4.42
N ILE A 136 6.69 -10.48 3.25
CA ILE A 136 5.27 -10.67 3.02
C ILE A 136 5.05 -11.36 1.68
N VAL A 137 4.11 -12.29 1.64
CA VAL A 137 3.55 -12.86 0.40
C VAL A 137 2.05 -12.62 0.43
N GLU A 138 1.54 -12.00 -0.63
CA GLU A 138 0.11 -11.74 -0.80
C GLU A 138 -0.40 -12.36 -2.09
N ARG A 139 -1.64 -12.82 -2.04
CA ARG A 139 -2.38 -13.31 -3.20
C ARG A 139 -3.75 -12.65 -3.25
N PHE A 140 -4.04 -12.01 -4.36
CA PHE A 140 -5.32 -11.41 -4.69
C PHE A 140 -6.03 -12.27 -5.74
N ASP A 141 -7.13 -12.89 -5.36
CA ASP A 141 -7.90 -13.79 -6.22
C ASP A 141 -9.12 -13.04 -6.77
N ASN A 142 -8.95 -12.39 -7.90
CA ASN A 142 -9.91 -11.44 -8.50
C ASN A 142 -11.03 -12.15 -9.29
N LYS A 143 -11.71 -13.12 -8.71
CA LYS A 143 -12.79 -13.88 -9.36
C LYS A 143 -14.09 -13.11 -9.58
N GLY A 144 -14.32 -12.06 -8.79
CA GLY A 144 -15.54 -11.25 -8.85
C GLY A 144 -15.64 -10.29 -10.03
N ALA A 145 -14.55 -10.05 -10.75
CA ALA A 145 -14.55 -9.15 -11.88
C ALA A 145 -15.24 -9.77 -13.10
N GLU A 146 -16.09 -9.02 -13.78
CA GLU A 146 -16.82 -9.42 -14.99
C GLU A 146 -15.94 -9.92 -16.16
N ASN A 147 -14.63 -9.80 -16.02
CA ASN A 147 -13.66 -10.10 -17.07
C ASN A 147 -13.13 -11.53 -16.90
N LYS A 148 -13.56 -12.42 -17.79
CA LYS A 148 -13.15 -13.85 -17.85
C LYS A 148 -11.63 -14.05 -18.00
N ASP A 149 -10.89 -13.03 -18.44
CA ASP A 149 -9.44 -13.08 -18.62
C ASP A 149 -8.64 -12.77 -17.34
N LYS A 150 -9.31 -12.35 -16.27
CA LYS A 150 -8.71 -12.13 -14.94
C LYS A 150 -8.61 -13.39 -14.06
N ASP A 151 -8.76 -14.57 -14.63
CA ASP A 151 -8.80 -15.87 -13.91
C ASP A 151 -7.52 -16.21 -13.12
N LYS A 152 -6.46 -15.43 -13.25
CA LYS A 152 -5.21 -15.70 -12.55
C LYS A 152 -4.94 -14.65 -11.47
N ALA A 153 -4.77 -15.15 -10.25
CA ALA A 153 -4.46 -14.35 -9.09
C ALA A 153 -3.22 -13.45 -9.30
N THR A 154 -3.29 -12.22 -8.83
CA THR A 154 -2.11 -11.39 -8.60
C THR A 154 -1.35 -11.94 -7.40
N ILE A 155 -0.04 -12.10 -7.51
CA ILE A 155 0.84 -12.53 -6.41
C ILE A 155 1.90 -11.45 -6.21
N VAL A 156 2.05 -11.03 -4.95
CA VAL A 156 2.98 -9.99 -4.55
C VAL A 156 3.92 -10.53 -3.47
N TYR A 157 5.21 -10.31 -3.65
CA TYR A 157 6.26 -10.60 -2.67
C TYR A 157 6.87 -9.27 -2.26
N SER A 158 6.84 -8.97 -0.96
CA SER A 158 7.33 -7.72 -0.40
C SER A 158 8.37 -7.99 0.68
N LEU A 159 9.47 -7.24 0.64
CA LEU A 159 10.52 -7.25 1.65
C LEU A 159 10.79 -5.83 2.09
N SER A 160 10.94 -5.59 3.39
CA SER A 160 11.39 -4.32 3.92
C SER A 160 12.45 -4.50 5.00
N ALA A 161 13.31 -3.50 5.12
CA ALA A 161 14.29 -3.38 6.17
C ALA A 161 14.40 -1.92 6.60
N ALA A 162 14.49 -1.69 7.91
CA ALA A 162 14.81 -0.39 8.48
C ALA A 162 15.93 -0.57 9.52
N TYR A 163 16.88 0.36 9.53
CA TYR A 163 17.97 0.36 10.49
C TYR A 163 18.13 1.74 11.12
N ASP A 164 18.07 1.75 12.44
CA ASP A 164 18.29 2.97 13.25
C ASP A 164 19.76 3.13 13.61
N PHE A 165 20.41 4.15 13.05
CA PHE A 165 21.78 4.52 13.32
C PHE A 165 21.91 5.49 14.52
N GLU A 166 20.81 5.74 15.26
CA GLU A 166 20.68 6.75 16.33
C GLU A 166 20.67 8.20 15.82
N VAL A 167 21.50 8.53 14.83
CA VAL A 167 21.57 9.85 14.17
C VAL A 167 20.66 9.97 12.96
N ALA A 168 20.24 8.86 12.42
CA ALA A 168 19.32 8.75 11.27
C ALA A 168 18.75 7.33 11.20
N LYS A 169 17.55 7.18 10.66
CA LYS A 169 16.97 5.86 10.35
C LYS A 169 16.93 5.69 8.82
N ALA A 170 17.49 4.60 8.31
CA ALA A 170 17.45 4.26 6.89
C ALA A 170 16.40 3.19 6.62
N PHE A 171 15.78 3.27 5.43
CA PHE A 171 14.72 2.36 4.99
C PHE A 171 15.05 1.78 3.62
N PHE A 172 14.74 0.52 3.44
CA PHE A 172 14.81 -0.18 2.16
C PHE A 172 13.56 -1.01 1.97
N GLY A 173 13.04 -1.03 0.75
CA GLY A 173 11.96 -1.92 0.34
C GLY A 173 12.19 -2.50 -1.04
N TYR A 174 11.76 -3.72 -1.23
CA TYR A 174 11.69 -4.40 -2.51
C TYR A 174 10.37 -5.11 -2.66
N GLN A 175 9.80 -5.03 -3.86
CA GLN A 175 8.58 -5.75 -4.20
C GLN A 175 8.69 -6.36 -5.59
N TYR A 176 8.23 -7.59 -5.71
CA TYR A 176 7.90 -8.22 -6.98
C TYR A 176 6.41 -8.49 -7.05
N ALA A 177 5.73 -7.91 -8.04
CA ALA A 177 4.33 -8.16 -8.31
C ALA A 177 4.17 -8.88 -9.64
N SER A 178 3.32 -9.91 -9.67
CA SER A 178 3.03 -10.67 -10.87
C SER A 178 1.54 -10.67 -11.18
N ARG A 179 1.21 -10.53 -12.46
CA ARG A 179 -0.16 -10.60 -12.97
C ARG A 179 -1.10 -9.55 -12.35
N PHE A 180 -0.62 -8.36 -12.05
CA PHE A 180 -1.48 -7.24 -11.68
C PHE A 180 -2.04 -6.57 -12.95
N HIS A 181 -3.21 -5.96 -12.85
CA HIS A 181 -4.00 -5.54 -14.00
C HIS A 181 -4.22 -4.05 -14.16
N GLY A 182 -3.86 -3.26 -13.18
CA GLY A 182 -4.03 -1.80 -13.22
C GLY A 182 -2.97 -1.09 -12.40
N PHE A 183 -2.86 0.19 -12.62
CA PHE A 183 -2.13 1.12 -11.76
C PHE A 183 -3.20 1.93 -11.03
N ASP A 184 -3.11 2.05 -9.71
CA ASP A 184 -4.14 2.69 -8.86
C ASP A 184 -4.53 4.12 -9.28
N GLN A 185 -3.79 4.72 -10.20
CA GLN A 185 -3.99 6.09 -10.68
C GLN A 185 -4.35 6.20 -12.15
N LEU A 186 -4.60 5.09 -12.81
CA LEU A 186 -5.04 5.08 -14.20
C LEU A 186 -6.24 4.17 -14.32
N GLU A 187 -7.40 4.71 -14.00
CA GLU A 187 -8.67 4.00 -14.14
C GLU A 187 -8.92 3.55 -15.58
N ASP A 188 -8.43 4.32 -16.56
CA ASP A 188 -8.59 4.06 -17.99
C ASP A 188 -7.56 3.10 -18.60
N VAL A 189 -6.48 2.77 -17.89
CA VAL A 189 -5.47 1.83 -18.38
C VAL A 189 -5.79 0.41 -17.95
N THR A 190 -6.38 -0.35 -18.82
CA THR A 190 -6.64 -1.77 -18.57
C THR A 190 -5.65 -2.66 -19.30
N VAL A 191 -5.10 -3.62 -18.58
CA VAL A 191 -4.26 -4.68 -19.15
C VAL A 191 -5.03 -5.99 -19.08
N ALA A 192 -5.48 -6.44 -20.23
CA ALA A 192 -6.22 -7.70 -20.34
C ALA A 192 -5.31 -8.93 -20.22
N GLY A 193 -5.91 -10.11 -20.04
CA GLY A 193 -5.24 -11.40 -20.11
C GLY A 193 -4.28 -11.67 -18.95
N LYS A 194 -2.99 -11.87 -19.23
CA LYS A 194 -2.00 -12.28 -18.22
C LYS A 194 -1.49 -11.15 -17.33
N GLY A 195 -2.01 -9.91 -17.49
CA GLY A 195 -1.62 -8.76 -16.69
C GLY A 195 -0.16 -8.33 -16.89
N MET A 196 0.39 -7.71 -15.88
CA MET A 196 1.75 -7.15 -15.85
C MET A 196 2.59 -7.80 -14.76
N ASN A 197 3.91 -7.77 -14.93
CA ASN A 197 4.86 -8.07 -13.87
C ASN A 197 5.72 -6.85 -13.60
N GLN A 198 6.06 -6.59 -12.33
CA GLN A 198 6.86 -5.45 -11.90
C GLN A 198 7.88 -5.85 -10.84
N ASN A 199 9.05 -5.24 -10.90
CA ASN A 199 9.95 -5.09 -9.76
C ASN A 199 9.92 -3.63 -9.31
N ALA A 200 9.85 -3.39 -8.02
CA ALA A 200 9.87 -2.06 -7.43
C ALA A 200 10.79 -2.00 -6.22
N PHE A 201 11.45 -0.87 -6.05
CA PHE A 201 12.40 -0.60 -4.98
C PHE A 201 12.09 0.74 -4.33
N THR A 202 12.35 0.85 -3.04
CA THR A 202 12.38 2.12 -2.32
C THR A 202 13.64 2.22 -1.48
N LEU A 203 14.15 3.45 -1.38
CA LEU A 203 15.17 3.86 -0.43
C LEU A 203 14.69 5.12 0.25
N GLY A 204 14.83 5.19 1.58
CA GLY A 204 14.42 6.34 2.36
C GLY A 204 15.28 6.57 3.57
N ALA A 205 15.15 7.74 4.15
CA ALA A 205 15.79 8.11 5.40
C ALA A 205 14.95 9.09 6.21
N GLU A 206 15.05 8.96 7.52
CA GLU A 206 14.61 9.95 8.51
C GLU A 206 15.83 10.52 9.20
N VAL A 207 15.89 11.85 9.31
CA VAL A 207 17.01 12.54 9.96
C VAL A 207 16.46 13.59 10.93
N PRO A 208 16.72 13.49 12.23
CA PRO A 208 16.43 14.55 13.18
C PRO A 208 17.18 15.82 12.78
N ALA A 209 16.48 16.93 12.60
CA ALA A 209 17.09 18.20 12.19
C ALA A 209 16.26 19.39 12.69
N ALA A 210 16.91 20.45 13.14
CA ALA A 210 16.30 21.74 13.49
C ALA A 210 15.07 21.65 14.43
N GLY A 211 15.08 20.70 15.36
CA GLY A 211 14.00 20.48 16.32
C GLY A 211 12.83 19.65 15.80
N GLY A 212 12.90 19.17 14.58
CA GLY A 212 11.92 18.28 13.95
C GLY A 212 12.59 17.09 13.26
N THR A 213 11.88 16.46 12.33
CA THR A 213 12.37 15.31 11.56
C THR A 213 12.22 15.57 10.08
N PHE A 214 13.31 15.49 9.34
CA PHE A 214 13.33 15.48 7.90
C PHE A 214 13.22 14.06 7.38
N LYS A 215 12.31 13.82 6.42
CA LYS A 215 12.05 12.53 5.80
C LYS A 215 12.24 12.64 4.30
N VAL A 216 12.86 11.64 3.70
CA VAL A 216 13.04 11.57 2.24
C VAL A 216 12.90 10.14 1.78
N ALA A 217 12.30 9.93 0.61
CA ALA A 217 12.28 8.64 -0.05
C ALA A 217 12.29 8.77 -1.58
N ALA A 218 12.87 7.79 -2.24
CA ALA A 218 12.84 7.63 -3.68
C ALA A 218 12.41 6.21 -4.03
N ASN A 219 11.47 6.09 -4.97
CA ASN A 219 10.92 4.83 -5.43
C ASN A 219 11.21 4.65 -6.93
N TYR A 220 11.55 3.43 -7.32
CA TYR A 220 11.73 3.06 -8.72
C TYR A 220 11.08 1.72 -9.01
N GLY A 221 10.14 1.71 -9.97
CA GLY A 221 9.47 0.51 -10.44
C GLY A 221 9.69 0.31 -11.94
N PHE A 222 9.86 -0.93 -12.37
CA PHE A 222 9.93 -1.27 -13.79
C PHE A 222 9.29 -2.64 -14.04
N GLY A 223 8.66 -2.76 -15.19
CA GLY A 223 7.93 -3.96 -15.50
C GLY A 223 7.64 -4.14 -16.98
N LYS A 224 6.85 -5.19 -17.21
CA LYS A 224 6.46 -5.60 -18.55
C LYS A 224 5.05 -6.17 -18.54
N VAL A 225 4.29 -5.82 -19.59
CA VAL A 225 3.01 -6.43 -19.91
C VAL A 225 3.23 -7.86 -20.41
N LYS A 226 2.42 -8.79 -19.93
CA LYS A 226 2.45 -10.21 -20.30
C LYS A 226 1.30 -10.62 -21.24
N SER A 227 0.42 -9.69 -21.57
CA SER A 227 -0.68 -9.93 -22.50
C SER A 227 -0.17 -9.93 -23.95
N ALA A 228 -0.62 -10.88 -24.74
CA ALA A 228 -0.36 -10.90 -26.20
C ALA A 228 -1.11 -9.77 -26.93
N ASP A 229 -2.22 -9.30 -26.37
CA ASP A 229 -3.07 -8.26 -26.95
C ASP A 229 -2.55 -6.84 -26.64
N GLY A 230 -1.53 -6.73 -25.77
CA GLY A 230 -0.92 -5.47 -25.38
C GLY A 230 -1.75 -4.70 -24.36
N VAL A 231 -1.53 -3.40 -24.31
CA VAL A 231 -2.24 -2.45 -23.45
C VAL A 231 -3.12 -1.57 -24.31
N VAL A 232 -4.34 -1.37 -23.90
CA VAL A 232 -5.29 -0.48 -24.56
C VAL A 232 -5.66 0.64 -23.58
N VAL A 233 -5.66 1.86 -24.06
CA VAL A 233 -6.10 3.06 -23.34
C VAL A 233 -7.23 3.68 -24.17
N GLY A 234 -8.46 3.63 -23.70
CA GLY A 234 -9.61 3.92 -24.52
C GLY A 234 -9.63 2.99 -25.77
N ASP A 235 -9.58 3.58 -26.95
CA ASP A 235 -9.53 2.85 -28.22
C ASP A 235 -8.10 2.70 -28.81
N GLU A 236 -7.09 3.23 -28.14
CA GLU A 236 -5.70 3.24 -28.63
C GLU A 236 -4.88 2.08 -28.05
N LYS A 237 -4.22 1.32 -28.91
CA LYS A 237 -3.26 0.29 -28.51
C LYS A 237 -1.87 0.87 -28.38
N LEU A 238 -1.25 0.71 -27.20
CA LEU A 238 0.10 1.17 -26.96
C LEU A 238 1.14 0.33 -27.71
N SER A 239 2.19 0.98 -28.16
CA SER A 239 3.25 0.35 -28.97
C SER A 239 4.30 -0.37 -28.12
N ASN A 240 4.50 0.04 -26.88
CA ASN A 240 5.51 -0.49 -25.98
C ASN A 240 4.88 -1.41 -24.92
N ASP A 241 5.50 -2.55 -24.66
CA ASP A 241 5.08 -3.52 -23.65
C ASP A 241 5.82 -3.39 -22.30
N LYS A 242 6.77 -2.45 -22.19
CA LYS A 242 7.56 -2.19 -20.99
C LYS A 242 7.17 -0.86 -20.39
N PHE A 243 7.35 -0.74 -19.09
CA PHE A 243 7.16 0.50 -18.35
C PHE A 243 8.20 0.68 -17.26
N ASN A 244 8.37 1.90 -16.82
CA ASN A 244 9.06 2.24 -15.58
C ASN A 244 8.41 3.46 -14.95
N ARG A 245 8.51 3.57 -13.63
CA ARG A 245 8.03 4.68 -12.81
C ARG A 245 9.12 5.09 -11.82
N PHE A 246 9.21 6.39 -11.58
CA PHE A 246 10.10 6.98 -10.59
C PHE A 246 9.32 8.00 -9.79
N THR A 247 9.44 7.95 -8.46
CA THR A 247 8.90 8.95 -7.55
C THR A 247 9.96 9.34 -6.55
N VAL A 248 9.98 10.60 -6.16
CA VAL A 248 10.81 11.10 -5.07
C VAL A 248 10.00 12.09 -4.25
N GLY A 249 10.11 12.01 -2.95
CA GLY A 249 9.43 12.93 -2.05
C GLY A 249 10.27 13.26 -0.84
N ALA A 250 9.97 14.38 -0.22
CA ALA A 250 10.54 14.81 1.05
C ALA A 250 9.47 15.47 1.92
N ALA A 251 9.58 15.30 3.22
CA ALA A 251 8.72 15.93 4.20
C ALA A 251 9.55 16.44 5.38
N TYR A 252 9.02 17.44 6.08
CA TYR A 252 9.55 17.90 7.35
C TYR A 252 8.41 17.98 8.35
N GLU A 253 8.59 17.31 9.49
CA GLU A 253 7.67 17.28 10.62
C GLU A 253 8.24 18.08 11.77
N TYR A 254 7.50 19.06 12.28
CA TYR A 254 7.90 19.86 13.41
C TYR A 254 6.94 19.67 14.60
N PRO A 255 7.41 19.11 15.72
CA PRO A 255 6.57 18.86 16.89
C PRO A 255 6.21 20.17 17.59
N LEU A 256 4.92 20.41 17.81
CA LEU A 256 4.40 21.50 18.63
C LEU A 256 4.16 21.04 20.08
N SER A 257 3.85 19.75 20.24
CA SER A 257 3.68 19.09 21.54
C SER A 257 3.89 17.58 21.38
N LYS A 258 3.78 16.81 22.48
CA LYS A 258 3.81 15.35 22.45
C LYS A 258 2.70 14.70 21.58
N ARG A 259 1.63 15.45 21.29
CA ARG A 259 0.45 14.96 20.56
C ARG A 259 0.19 15.74 19.27
N THR A 260 0.97 16.78 19.00
CA THR A 260 0.67 17.66 17.85
C THR A 260 1.96 17.96 17.11
N PHE A 261 1.94 17.77 15.80
CA PHE A 261 2.98 18.26 14.90
C PHE A 261 2.38 18.89 13.65
N VAL A 262 3.09 19.84 13.10
CA VAL A 262 2.83 20.37 11.76
C VAL A 262 3.80 19.75 10.78
N TYR A 263 3.39 19.59 9.56
CA TYR A 263 4.27 19.05 8.54
C TYR A 263 4.07 19.74 7.19
N GLY A 264 5.14 19.77 6.42
CA GLY A 264 5.12 20.15 5.02
C GLY A 264 5.81 19.09 4.18
N TRP A 265 5.33 18.85 2.98
CA TRP A 265 5.88 17.85 2.08
C TRP A 265 5.84 18.30 0.63
N GLY A 266 6.74 17.72 -0.17
CA GLY A 266 6.75 17.88 -1.60
C GLY A 266 7.18 16.59 -2.27
N ALA A 267 6.62 16.33 -3.43
CA ALA A 267 6.96 15.12 -4.16
C ALA A 267 6.83 15.31 -5.68
N TYR A 268 7.59 14.50 -6.42
CA TYR A 268 7.62 14.46 -7.87
C TYR A 268 7.53 13.03 -8.37
N ALA A 269 6.71 12.80 -9.40
CA ALA A 269 6.60 11.53 -10.09
C ALA A 269 6.81 11.69 -11.58
N THR A 270 7.37 10.65 -12.19
CA THR A 270 7.48 10.53 -13.64
C THR A 270 7.48 9.05 -14.04
N ALA A 271 7.13 8.80 -15.28
CA ALA A 271 7.16 7.47 -15.86
C ALA A 271 7.82 7.48 -17.25
N GLY A 272 8.07 6.29 -17.78
CA GLY A 272 8.70 6.12 -19.08
C GLY A 272 8.17 4.94 -19.87
N LYS A 273 8.60 4.81 -21.11
CA LYS A 273 8.22 3.74 -22.05
C LYS A 273 6.75 3.82 -22.40
N MET A 274 5.95 2.75 -22.23
CA MET A 274 4.54 2.76 -22.55
C MET A 274 3.75 3.83 -21.80
N LEU A 275 4.15 4.13 -20.54
CA LEU A 275 3.51 5.16 -19.73
C LEU A 275 3.88 6.59 -20.14
N LYS A 276 4.68 6.75 -21.19
CA LYS A 276 5.07 8.02 -21.81
C LYS A 276 4.48 8.18 -23.21
N GLU A 277 3.68 7.22 -23.66
CA GLU A 277 2.95 7.35 -24.92
C GLU A 277 1.83 8.37 -24.77
N LYS A 278 1.49 9.09 -25.83
CA LYS A 278 0.61 10.26 -25.80
C LYS A 278 -0.76 10.01 -25.16
N ALA A 279 -1.26 8.78 -25.29
CA ALA A 279 -2.53 8.37 -24.67
C ALA A 279 -2.48 8.28 -23.13
N VAL A 280 -1.28 8.36 -22.52
CA VAL A 280 -1.05 8.12 -21.08
C VAL A 280 -0.18 9.19 -20.44
N GLU A 281 0.53 10.00 -21.22
CA GLU A 281 1.65 10.84 -20.75
C GLU A 281 1.25 11.88 -19.70
N GLU A 282 0.05 12.42 -19.76
CA GLU A 282 -0.41 13.49 -18.86
C GLU A 282 -0.60 13.00 -17.43
N ASP A 283 -0.91 11.71 -17.25
CA ASP A 283 -1.29 11.13 -15.96
C ASP A 283 -0.08 10.68 -15.11
N PHE A 284 1.11 10.56 -15.72
CA PHE A 284 2.32 10.02 -15.05
C PHE A 284 3.43 11.02 -14.78
N LYS A 285 3.23 12.29 -15.04
CA LYS A 285 4.18 13.33 -14.69
C LYS A 285 3.49 14.36 -13.81
N SER A 286 3.77 14.31 -12.53
CA SER A 286 3.14 15.23 -11.59
C SER A 286 4.12 15.68 -10.50
N TRP A 287 3.81 16.80 -9.91
CA TRP A 287 4.38 17.25 -8.66
C TRP A 287 3.28 17.67 -7.72
N SER A 288 3.49 17.51 -6.45
CA SER A 288 2.55 17.95 -5.44
C SER A 288 3.26 18.50 -4.21
N LEU A 289 2.57 19.40 -3.54
CA LEU A 289 3.00 20.03 -2.29
C LEU A 289 1.83 19.98 -1.32
N GLY A 290 2.12 19.79 -0.06
CA GLY A 290 1.10 19.78 0.99
C GLY A 290 1.63 20.30 2.30
N LEU A 291 0.70 20.82 3.09
CA LEU A 291 0.90 21.23 4.47
C LEU A 291 -0.19 20.59 5.31
N GLY A 292 0.13 20.18 6.52
CA GLY A 292 -0.86 19.59 7.40
C GLY A 292 -0.51 19.73 8.88
N LEU A 293 -1.48 19.37 9.69
CA LEU A 293 -1.37 19.28 11.13
C LEU A 293 -1.89 17.91 11.56
N HIS A 294 -1.10 17.23 12.37
CA HIS A 294 -1.51 15.99 13.03
C HIS A 294 -1.74 16.26 14.51
N HIS A 295 -2.84 15.76 15.06
CA HIS A 295 -3.13 15.82 16.49
C HIS A 295 -3.71 14.49 16.98
N ALA A 296 -3.11 13.92 18.02
CA ALA A 296 -3.61 12.75 18.72
C ALA A 296 -4.37 13.16 19.99
N PHE A 297 -5.57 12.68 20.17
CA PHE A 297 -6.44 12.94 21.33
C PHE A 297 -6.14 12.03 22.51
#